data_118c6d8bb25c57bfe51016f6349cb0a6
#
_entry.id   118c6d8bb25c57bfe51016f6349cb0a6
#
_cell.length_a   1.000
_cell.length_b   1.000
_cell.length_c   1.000
_cell.angle_alpha   90.00
_cell.angle_beta   90.00
_cell.angle_gamma   90.00
#
_symmetry.space_group_name_H-M   'P 1'
#
loop_
_entity.id
_entity.type
_entity.pdbx_description
1 polymer ?
#
loop_
_entity_poly.entity_id
_entity_poly.type
_entity_poly.pdbx_seq_one_letter_code
_entity_poly.pdbx_strand_id
1 'polypeptide(L)'
;MPRSDEFFRKSRKTTMKNKEAFTGYNSKMKETARSLRKNMTRQEKHLWYDFLRDYPVKWYRQRSVDRFIVDFFCFKARLVIELDGSQHYTEDGIAYDSIRTDVLEKYNLEVLRFTNLEVDENFRGVCETIDGKVRERVQLPE
;
A
#
# COMPACT_ATOMS: atom_id res chain seq x y z
N MET A 1 -2.29 3.06 -22.73
CA MET A 1 -1.35 2.94 -21.63
C MET A 1 -1.17 1.49 -21.23
N PRO A 2 0.05 1.00 -21.16
CA PRO A 2 0.25 -0.39 -20.74
C PRO A 2 -0.23 -0.60 -19.33
N ARG A 3 -0.75 -1.77 -19.08
CA ARG A 3 -1.17 -2.10 -17.73
C ARG A 3 0.06 -2.27 -16.83
N SER A 4 -0.14 -2.09 -15.54
CA SER A 4 0.93 -2.21 -14.57
C SER A 4 1.68 -3.54 -14.70
N ASP A 5 0.95 -4.61 -14.97
CA ASP A 5 1.54 -5.94 -15.12
C ASP A 5 2.54 -5.98 -16.28
N GLU A 6 2.17 -5.40 -17.40
CA GLU A 6 3.05 -5.38 -18.57
C GLU A 6 4.27 -4.54 -18.31
N PHE A 7 4.08 -3.41 -17.65
CA PHE A 7 5.19 -2.55 -17.28
C PHE A 7 6.18 -3.31 -16.39
N PHE A 8 5.67 -4.02 -15.40
CA PHE A 8 6.53 -4.79 -14.50
C PHE A 8 7.24 -5.92 -15.22
N ARG A 9 6.58 -6.58 -16.15
CA ARG A 9 7.21 -7.66 -16.90
C ARG A 9 8.36 -7.14 -17.75
N LYS A 10 8.17 -6.01 -18.41
CA LYS A 10 9.24 -5.40 -19.21
C LYS A 10 10.40 -4.99 -18.34
N SER A 11 10.13 -4.35 -17.23
CA SER A 11 11.16 -3.98 -16.28
C SER A 11 11.91 -5.20 -15.78
N ARG A 12 11.19 -6.28 -15.54
CA ARG A 12 11.77 -7.50 -15.03
C ARG A 12 12.81 -8.07 -16.00
N LYS A 13 12.52 -8.00 -17.29
CA LYS A 13 13.47 -8.50 -18.30
C LYS A 13 14.74 -7.69 -18.37
N THR A 14 14.65 -6.39 -18.18
CA THR A 14 15.78 -5.49 -18.36
C THR A 14 16.40 -5.03 -17.06
N THR A 15 15.58 -4.94 -15.98
CA THR A 15 16.03 -4.35 -14.73
C THR A 15 15.41 -5.05 -13.52
N MET A 16 15.34 -6.38 -13.57
CA MET A 16 14.75 -7.15 -12.47
C MET A 16 15.35 -6.78 -11.11
N LYS A 17 16.66 -6.65 -11.09
CA LYS A 17 17.37 -6.28 -9.89
C LYS A 17 16.92 -4.93 -9.34
N ASN A 18 16.78 -3.96 -10.25
CA ASN A 18 16.31 -2.63 -9.87
C ASN A 18 14.88 -2.66 -9.38
N LYS A 19 14.04 -3.50 -9.97
CA LYS A 19 12.66 -3.64 -9.53
C LYS A 19 12.59 -4.13 -8.10
N GLU A 20 13.36 -5.15 -7.75
CA GLU A 20 13.36 -5.66 -6.38
C GLU A 20 13.87 -4.63 -5.40
N ALA A 21 14.99 -3.99 -5.71
CA ALA A 21 15.54 -2.94 -4.87
C ALA A 21 14.57 -1.78 -4.72
N PHE A 22 13.84 -1.48 -5.80
CA PHE A 22 12.94 -0.34 -5.84
C PHE A 22 11.67 -0.57 -5.04
N THR A 23 11.07 -1.76 -5.13
CA THR A 23 9.81 -2.06 -4.47
C THR A 23 9.97 -2.76 -3.13
N GLY A 24 11.13 -3.34 -2.87
CA GLY A 24 11.34 -4.11 -1.67
C GLY A 24 10.53 -5.40 -1.62
N TYR A 25 10.01 -5.85 -2.77
CA TYR A 25 9.17 -7.04 -2.79
C TYR A 25 9.90 -8.26 -2.24
N ASN A 26 9.24 -8.98 -1.34
CA ASN A 26 9.82 -10.14 -0.68
C ASN A 26 8.93 -11.37 -0.96
N SER A 27 9.40 -12.24 -1.87
CA SER A 27 8.65 -13.41 -2.27
C SER A 27 8.42 -14.42 -1.14
N LYS A 28 9.26 -14.36 -0.10
CA LYS A 28 9.11 -15.23 1.07
C LYS A 28 7.84 -14.92 1.85
N MET A 29 7.31 -13.72 1.70
CA MET A 29 6.09 -13.29 2.38
C MET A 29 4.84 -13.58 1.58
N LYS A 30 4.97 -14.24 0.44
CA LYS A 30 3.86 -14.43 -0.50
C LYS A 30 2.67 -15.16 0.10
N GLU A 31 2.92 -16.23 0.84
CA GLU A 31 1.83 -17.01 1.46
C GLU A 31 1.16 -16.25 2.58
N THR A 32 1.96 -15.53 3.38
CA THR A 32 1.40 -14.71 4.45
C THR A 32 0.51 -13.62 3.87
N ALA A 33 0.96 -12.96 2.80
CA ALA A 33 0.16 -11.94 2.13
C ALA A 33 -1.14 -12.52 1.58
N ARG A 34 -1.07 -13.73 1.01
CA ARG A 34 -2.26 -14.41 0.49
C ARG A 34 -3.26 -14.70 1.61
N SER A 35 -2.76 -15.17 2.74
CA SER A 35 -3.60 -15.44 3.90
C SER A 35 -4.29 -14.17 4.39
N LEU A 36 -3.55 -13.07 4.47
CA LEU A 36 -4.11 -11.79 4.90
C LEU A 36 -5.19 -11.28 3.92
N ARG A 37 -4.98 -11.49 2.62
CA ARG A 37 -6.01 -11.10 1.63
C ARG A 37 -7.31 -11.86 1.82
N LYS A 38 -7.22 -13.12 2.23
CA LYS A 38 -8.42 -13.93 2.49
C LYS A 38 -9.13 -13.50 3.77
N ASN A 39 -8.42 -12.86 4.68
CA ASN A 39 -8.94 -12.49 5.99
C ASN A 39 -9.00 -10.98 6.20
N MET A 40 -9.30 -10.24 5.14
CA MET A 40 -9.41 -8.79 5.22
C MET A 40 -10.52 -8.36 6.17
N THR A 41 -10.26 -7.29 6.90
CA THR A 41 -11.27 -6.69 7.76
C THR A 41 -12.39 -6.08 6.91
N ARG A 42 -13.52 -5.76 7.56
CA ARG A 42 -14.64 -5.10 6.88
C ARG A 42 -14.18 -3.77 6.26
N GLN A 43 -13.40 -3.00 7.01
CA GLN A 43 -12.92 -1.70 6.54
C GLN A 43 -11.95 -1.84 5.38
N GLU A 44 -11.07 -2.84 5.42
CA GLU A 44 -10.16 -3.11 4.32
C GLU A 44 -10.94 -3.50 3.06
N LYS A 45 -11.97 -4.35 3.22
CA LYS A 45 -12.82 -4.73 2.10
C LYS A 45 -13.55 -3.52 1.52
N HIS A 46 -14.06 -2.66 2.37
CA HIS A 46 -14.77 -1.47 1.93
C HIS A 46 -13.86 -0.58 1.07
N LEU A 47 -12.67 -0.29 1.57
CA LEU A 47 -11.74 0.56 0.83
C LEU A 47 -11.28 -0.09 -0.47
N TRP A 48 -11.04 -1.39 -0.44
CA TRP A 48 -10.57 -2.11 -1.62
C TRP A 48 -11.63 -2.21 -2.70
N TYR A 49 -12.78 -2.77 -2.36
CA TYR A 49 -13.81 -3.08 -3.36
C TYR A 49 -14.57 -1.84 -3.84
N ASP A 50 -14.73 -0.84 -2.99
CA ASP A 50 -15.51 0.33 -3.34
C ASP A 50 -14.67 1.50 -3.83
N PHE A 51 -13.35 1.39 -3.79
CA PHE A 51 -12.51 2.50 -4.24
C PHE A 51 -11.23 2.04 -4.93
N LEU A 52 -10.35 1.33 -4.23
CA LEU A 52 -8.99 1.10 -4.73
C LEU A 52 -8.92 0.13 -5.90
N ARG A 53 -9.75 -0.90 -5.90
CA ARG A 53 -9.69 -1.93 -6.94
C ARG A 53 -9.87 -1.34 -8.34
N ASP A 54 -10.79 -0.41 -8.48
CA ASP A 54 -11.12 0.19 -9.78
C ASP A 54 -10.51 1.58 -9.98
N TYR A 55 -9.58 1.95 -9.12
CA TYR A 55 -8.92 3.25 -9.24
C TYR A 55 -8.07 3.29 -10.52
N PRO A 56 -7.98 4.45 -11.21
CA PRO A 56 -7.24 4.53 -12.49
C PRO A 56 -5.77 4.14 -12.42
N VAL A 57 -5.14 4.34 -11.26
CA VAL A 57 -3.75 3.91 -11.05
C VAL A 57 -3.79 2.63 -10.23
N LYS A 58 -3.00 1.66 -10.60
CA LYS A 58 -3.04 0.33 -10.00
C LYS A 58 -2.67 0.34 -8.52
N TRP A 59 -3.53 -0.24 -7.70
CA TRP A 59 -3.28 -0.51 -6.29
C TRP A 59 -3.19 -2.01 -6.06
N TYR A 60 -2.39 -2.40 -5.09
CA TYR A 60 -2.27 -3.78 -4.64
C TYR A 60 -2.70 -3.84 -3.18
N ARG A 61 -3.28 -4.96 -2.78
CA ARG A 61 -3.67 -5.16 -1.39
C ARG A 61 -2.76 -6.20 -0.76
N GLN A 62 -2.45 -6.02 0.52
CA GLN A 62 -1.66 -6.96 1.30
C GLN A 62 -0.39 -7.33 0.55
N ARG A 63 0.47 -6.36 0.36
CA ARG A 63 1.70 -6.52 -0.43
C ARG A 63 2.92 -6.43 0.46
N SER A 64 3.92 -7.28 0.22
CA SER A 64 5.16 -7.21 0.98
C SER A 64 6.05 -6.09 0.48
N VAL A 65 6.62 -5.37 1.44
CA VAL A 65 7.70 -4.41 1.19
C VAL A 65 8.77 -4.74 2.21
N ASP A 66 9.92 -5.17 1.75
CA ASP A 66 10.98 -5.66 2.61
C ASP A 66 10.44 -6.83 3.45
N ARG A 67 10.55 -6.78 4.77
CA ARG A 67 10.05 -7.83 5.66
C ARG A 67 8.65 -7.52 6.22
N PHE A 68 8.03 -6.47 5.74
CA PHE A 68 6.71 -6.06 6.21
C PHE A 68 5.66 -6.31 5.15
N ILE A 69 4.41 -6.44 5.57
CA ILE A 69 3.28 -6.48 4.65
C ILE A 69 2.46 -5.24 4.91
N VAL A 70 2.23 -4.46 3.85
CA VAL A 70 1.43 -3.24 3.93
C VAL A 70 0.02 -3.53 3.47
N ASP A 71 -0.96 -2.79 4.00
CA ASP A 71 -2.35 -3.04 3.68
C ASP A 71 -2.64 -2.77 2.21
N PHE A 72 -2.24 -1.61 1.70
CA PHE A 72 -2.43 -1.26 0.29
C PHE A 72 -1.19 -0.55 -0.22
N PHE A 73 -0.84 -0.82 -1.46
CA PHE A 73 0.38 -0.30 -2.06
C PHE A 73 0.11 0.16 -3.49
N CYS A 74 0.55 1.37 -3.81
CA CYS A 74 0.53 1.91 -5.18
C CYS A 74 1.96 2.15 -5.60
N PHE A 75 2.45 1.33 -6.51
CA PHE A 75 3.82 1.44 -6.98
C PHE A 75 4.07 2.76 -7.69
N LYS A 76 3.16 3.15 -8.58
CA LYS A 76 3.35 4.34 -9.41
C LYS A 76 3.39 5.62 -8.60
N ALA A 77 2.53 5.71 -7.59
CA ALA A 77 2.49 6.89 -6.73
C ALA A 77 3.44 6.82 -5.54
N ARG A 78 4.05 5.67 -5.31
CA ARG A 78 4.92 5.44 -4.15
C ARG A 78 4.17 5.71 -2.86
N LEU A 79 2.97 5.19 -2.78
CA LEU A 79 2.10 5.36 -1.63
C LEU A 79 1.76 4.03 -0.99
N VAL A 80 1.71 4.05 0.32
CA VAL A 80 1.22 2.94 1.14
C VAL A 80 0.05 3.46 1.95
N ILE A 81 -1.02 2.67 2.05
CA ILE A 81 -2.14 2.98 2.93
C ILE A 81 -2.19 1.93 4.02
N GLU A 82 -2.37 2.39 5.25
CA GLU A 82 -2.50 1.53 6.41
C GLU A 82 -3.79 1.87 7.15
N LEU A 83 -4.60 0.87 7.45
CA LEU A 83 -5.79 1.05 8.27
C LEU A 83 -5.50 0.54 9.67
N ASP A 84 -5.63 1.42 10.63
CA ASP A 84 -5.35 1.09 12.03
C ASP A 84 -6.63 0.80 12.78
N GLY A 85 -6.65 -0.38 13.41
CA GLY A 85 -7.74 -0.75 14.29
C GLY A 85 -7.48 -0.27 15.72
N SER A 86 -7.75 -1.11 16.70
CA SER A 86 -7.40 -0.81 18.07
C SER A 86 -5.88 -0.87 18.21
N GLN A 87 -5.30 0.17 18.74
CA GLN A 87 -3.86 0.29 18.83
C GLN A 87 -3.37 -0.08 20.21
N HIS A 88 -2.29 -0.86 20.22
CA HIS A 88 -1.59 -1.19 21.44
C HIS A 88 -0.35 -0.32 21.51
N TYR A 89 -0.39 0.68 22.37
CA TYR A 89 0.74 1.59 22.56
C TYR A 89 1.70 1.03 23.59
N THR A 90 2.37 -0.06 23.23
CA THR A 90 3.44 -0.61 24.06
C THR A 90 4.77 -0.06 23.54
N GLU A 91 5.79 -0.07 24.38
CA GLU A 91 7.13 0.37 23.97
C GLU A 91 7.62 -0.45 22.78
N ASP A 92 7.40 -1.76 22.82
CA ASP A 92 7.82 -2.66 21.74
C ASP A 92 7.06 -2.34 20.45
N GLY A 93 5.77 -2.04 20.56
CA GLY A 93 4.95 -1.69 19.41
C GLY A 93 5.39 -0.38 18.77
N ILE A 94 5.70 0.62 19.60
CA ILE A 94 6.18 1.91 19.11
C ILE A 94 7.53 1.75 18.42
N ALA A 95 8.44 0.97 19.00
CA ALA A 95 9.75 0.73 18.40
C ALA A 95 9.61 0.01 17.07
N TYR A 96 8.74 -0.99 17.00
CA TYR A 96 8.49 -1.72 15.76
C TYR A 96 7.95 -0.82 14.67
N ASP A 97 6.98 0.06 15.01
CA ASP A 97 6.40 0.99 14.06
C ASP A 97 7.44 1.97 13.53
N SER A 98 8.35 2.41 14.39
CA SER A 98 9.42 3.32 14.00
C SER A 98 10.35 2.66 12.99
N ILE A 99 10.76 1.42 13.27
CA ILE A 99 11.63 0.67 12.36
C ILE A 99 10.93 0.44 11.02
N ARG A 100 9.66 0.08 11.06
CA ARG A 100 8.85 -0.16 9.88
C ARG A 100 8.75 1.11 9.02
N THR A 101 8.47 2.24 9.64
CA THR A 101 8.37 3.50 8.95
C THR A 101 9.70 3.86 8.29
N ASP A 102 10.81 3.71 9.01
CA ASP A 102 12.14 4.00 8.47
C ASP A 102 12.44 3.14 7.25
N VAL A 103 12.10 1.85 7.30
CA VAL A 103 12.32 0.95 6.17
C VAL A 103 11.49 1.38 4.96
N LEU A 104 10.21 1.69 5.17
CA LEU A 104 9.36 2.13 4.08
C LEU A 104 9.86 3.42 3.44
N GLU A 105 10.35 4.35 4.25
CA GLU A 105 10.90 5.59 3.72
C GLU A 105 12.16 5.37 2.88
N LYS A 106 12.95 4.35 3.19
CA LYS A 106 14.12 3.99 2.38
C LYS A 106 13.74 3.65 0.95
N TYR A 107 12.55 3.12 0.75
CA TYR A 107 12.05 2.80 -0.59
C TYR A 107 11.31 3.97 -1.23
N ASN A 108 11.43 5.15 -0.62
CA ASN A 108 10.78 6.37 -1.10
C ASN A 108 9.26 6.24 -1.13
N LEU A 109 8.70 5.60 -0.10
CA LEU A 109 7.27 5.40 0.04
C LEU A 109 6.73 6.35 1.09
N GLU A 110 5.60 6.98 0.78
CA GLU A 110 4.87 7.78 1.75
C GLU A 110 3.72 6.93 2.30
N VAL A 111 3.53 6.95 3.61
CA VAL A 111 2.49 6.16 4.27
C VAL A 111 1.33 7.07 4.66
N LEU A 112 0.13 6.73 4.21
CA LEU A 112 -1.09 7.37 4.63
C LEU A 112 -1.78 6.43 5.62
N ARG A 113 -2.09 6.95 6.80
CA ARG A 113 -2.74 6.17 7.84
C ARG A 113 -4.15 6.69 8.09
N PHE A 114 -5.09 5.77 8.13
CA PHE A 114 -6.48 6.08 8.47
C PHE A 114 -6.92 5.12 9.55
N THR A 115 -7.80 5.58 10.43
CA THR A 115 -8.39 4.67 11.41
C THR A 115 -9.56 3.93 10.78
N ASN A 116 -9.90 2.79 11.35
CA ASN A 116 -11.09 2.07 10.91
C ASN A 116 -12.33 2.93 11.09
N LEU A 117 -12.35 3.74 12.14
CA LEU A 117 -13.46 4.66 12.40
C LEU A 117 -13.61 5.68 11.27
N GLU A 118 -12.50 6.23 10.79
CA GLU A 118 -12.55 7.17 9.67
C GLU A 118 -13.13 6.52 8.41
N VAL A 119 -12.74 5.27 8.14
CA VAL A 119 -13.29 4.54 6.99
C VAL A 119 -14.79 4.34 7.15
N ASP A 120 -15.24 4.02 8.37
CA ASP A 120 -16.66 3.79 8.63
C ASP A 120 -17.48 5.08 8.59
N GLU A 121 -16.95 6.17 9.13
CA GLU A 121 -17.72 7.40 9.31
C GLU A 121 -17.46 8.49 8.30
N ASN A 122 -16.34 8.44 7.61
CA ASN A 122 -15.99 9.48 6.64
C ASN A 122 -15.28 8.87 5.44
N PHE A 123 -15.90 7.87 4.86
CA PHE A 123 -15.31 7.16 3.72
C PHE A 123 -14.99 8.10 2.57
N ARG A 124 -15.89 9.03 2.28
CA ARG A 124 -15.67 9.99 1.20
C ARG A 124 -14.42 10.83 1.44
N GLY A 125 -14.23 11.30 2.67
CA GLY A 125 -13.04 12.06 3.02
C GLY A 125 -11.76 11.26 2.87
N VAL A 126 -11.82 9.98 3.27
CA VAL A 126 -10.68 9.07 3.10
C VAL A 126 -10.35 8.94 1.62
N CYS A 127 -11.34 8.68 0.78
CA CYS A 127 -11.12 8.53 -0.66
C CYS A 127 -10.60 9.81 -1.31
N GLU A 128 -11.13 10.95 -0.90
CA GLU A 128 -10.67 12.23 -1.43
C GLU A 128 -9.22 12.51 -1.04
N THR A 129 -8.84 12.17 0.17
CA THR A 129 -7.46 12.33 0.62
C THR A 129 -6.51 11.46 -0.19
N ILE A 130 -6.90 10.21 -0.41
CA ILE A 130 -6.09 9.28 -1.21
C ILE A 130 -5.95 9.78 -2.64
N ASP A 131 -7.07 10.14 -3.25
CA ASP A 131 -7.07 10.63 -4.63
C ASP A 131 -6.20 11.88 -4.78
N GLY A 132 -6.33 12.82 -3.86
CA GLY A 132 -5.52 14.04 -3.89
C GLY A 132 -4.03 13.73 -3.81
N LYS A 133 -3.65 12.80 -2.94
CA LYS A 133 -2.25 12.45 -2.79
C LYS A 133 -1.72 11.73 -4.03
N VAL A 134 -2.50 10.84 -4.63
CA VAL A 134 -2.10 10.16 -5.86
C VAL A 134 -1.89 11.17 -6.98
N ARG A 135 -2.83 12.10 -7.15
CA ARG A 135 -2.73 13.12 -8.20
C ARG A 135 -1.50 13.98 -8.02
N GLU A 136 -1.22 14.34 -6.79
CA GLU A 136 -0.03 15.13 -6.46
C GLU A 136 1.25 14.39 -6.85
N ARG A 137 1.31 13.10 -6.59
CA ARG A 137 2.53 12.32 -6.79
C ARG A 137 2.71 11.80 -8.22
N VAL A 138 1.65 11.61 -8.97
CA VAL A 138 1.74 11.10 -10.35
C VAL A 138 1.24 12.09 -11.38
N GLN A 139 0.77 13.26 -10.95
CA GLN A 139 0.29 14.32 -11.84
C GLN A 139 -0.76 13.81 -12.82
N LEU A 140 -1.79 13.16 -12.29
CA LEU A 140 -2.89 12.68 -13.11
C LEU A 140 -3.66 13.85 -13.71
N PRO A 141 -4.21 13.71 -14.93
CA PRO A 141 -5.09 14.73 -15.49
C PRO A 141 -6.37 14.84 -14.65
N GLU A 142 -6.93 16.02 -14.60
CA GLU A 142 -8.16 16.27 -13.85
C GLU A 142 -9.40 15.76 -14.54
#